data_63aca4fc5f51e2338d89010a1f931231
#
_entry.id   63aca4fc5f51e2338d89010a1f931231
#
_cell.length_a   1.000
_cell.length_b   1.000
_cell.length_c   1.000
_cell.angle_alpha   90.00
_cell.angle_beta   90.00
_cell.angle_gamma   90.00
#
_symmetry.space_group_name_H-M   'P 1'
#
loop_
_entity.id
_entity.type
_entity.pdbx_description
1 polymer ?
#
loop_
_entity_poly.entity_id
_entity_poly.type
_entity_poly.pdbx_seq_one_letter_code
_entity_poly.pdbx_strand_id
1 'polypeptide(L)'
;MMNNELEDYIVQDPYHPTEKEKLAIEELTNKGLVPGDWNSQKAGITEFKDHIREYMYYEQNCRCAYCRIELPIACCFGQREHIVPKVSHPKWIFEPRNLCFACEKCNNFKWDEEVLKKPHAVAYPTDSKAFMIINPFLDKYSDHIELKEGIIYVGKTKKGQFTIDTCHLYRPELALERAKKRMETEKPETIRTQLLALLSILPISNEGKNKTLENFEKIVEKYKKEHKA
;
A
#
# COMPACT_ATOMS: atom_id res chain seq x y z
N MET A 1 11.30 20.34 -14.27
CA MET A 1 10.26 19.31 -14.43
C MET A 1 10.30 18.52 -13.15
N MET A 2 9.32 18.69 -12.27
CA MET A 2 9.25 17.93 -11.03
C MET A 2 8.88 16.50 -11.37
N ASN A 3 9.71 15.57 -10.96
CA ASN A 3 9.40 14.16 -11.04
C ASN A 3 8.19 13.87 -10.17
N ASN A 4 7.06 13.66 -10.81
CA ASN A 4 5.80 13.21 -10.22
C ASN A 4 5.90 11.72 -9.86
N GLU A 5 7.00 11.36 -9.19
CA GLU A 5 7.41 9.98 -9.08
C GLU A 5 6.68 9.27 -7.95
N LEU A 6 5.58 8.67 -8.35
CA LEU A 6 5.25 7.39 -7.78
C LEU A 6 6.36 6.45 -8.22
N GLU A 7 7.36 6.25 -7.36
CA GLU A 7 8.51 5.41 -7.68
C GLU A 7 8.03 4.03 -8.10
N ASP A 8 8.27 3.72 -9.39
CA ASP A 8 7.94 2.43 -9.95
C ASP A 8 8.96 1.39 -9.50
N TYR A 9 8.47 0.29 -9.01
CA TYR A 9 9.21 -0.95 -8.84
C TYR A 9 8.31 -2.11 -9.23
N ILE A 10 8.90 -3.20 -9.64
CA ILE A 10 8.28 -4.52 -9.76
C ILE A 10 9.18 -5.47 -8.99
N VAL A 11 8.63 -6.16 -8.00
CA VAL A 11 9.36 -7.20 -7.28
C VAL A 11 9.61 -8.35 -8.24
N GLN A 12 10.88 -8.56 -8.61
CA GLN A 12 11.24 -9.53 -9.64
C GLN A 12 11.13 -10.96 -9.12
N ASP A 13 11.72 -11.19 -7.96
CA ASP A 13 11.72 -12.51 -7.34
C ASP A 13 10.90 -12.52 -6.05
N PRO A 14 10.12 -13.57 -5.78
CA PRO A 14 9.46 -13.72 -4.49
C PRO A 14 10.49 -14.13 -3.43
N TYR A 15 10.17 -13.90 -2.16
CA TYR A 15 10.95 -14.44 -1.06
C TYR A 15 11.06 -15.96 -1.16
N HIS A 16 12.27 -16.50 -0.96
CA HIS A 16 12.51 -17.95 -0.93
C HIS A 16 12.65 -18.42 0.52
N PRO A 17 11.64 -19.13 1.05
CA PRO A 17 11.71 -19.64 2.42
C PRO A 17 12.90 -20.56 2.65
N THR A 18 13.52 -20.45 3.81
CA THR A 18 14.57 -21.39 4.28
C THR A 18 14.02 -22.80 4.46
N GLU A 19 14.85 -23.80 4.56
CA GLU A 19 14.41 -25.19 4.78
C GLU A 19 13.58 -25.33 6.07
N LYS A 20 13.97 -24.64 7.14
CA LYS A 20 13.22 -24.63 8.41
C LYS A 20 11.81 -24.04 8.25
N GLU A 21 11.70 -22.96 7.51
CA GLU A 21 10.42 -22.31 7.21
C GLU A 21 9.54 -23.19 6.32
N LYS A 22 10.12 -23.78 5.27
CA LYS A 22 9.40 -24.71 4.39
C LYS A 22 8.81 -25.88 5.17
N LEU A 23 9.60 -26.54 6.02
CA LEU A 23 9.12 -27.64 6.86
C LEU A 23 7.98 -27.21 7.79
N ALA A 24 8.08 -26.02 8.40
CA ALA A 24 7.03 -25.51 9.27
C ALA A 24 5.73 -25.18 8.50
N ILE A 25 5.86 -24.61 7.28
CA ILE A 25 4.72 -24.31 6.39
C ILE A 25 4.09 -25.61 5.89
N GLU A 26 4.90 -26.60 5.48
CA GLU A 26 4.43 -27.88 5.00
C GLU A 26 3.65 -28.65 6.08
N GLU A 27 4.10 -28.61 7.33
CA GLU A 27 3.39 -29.23 8.45
C GLU A 27 1.97 -28.65 8.63
N LEU A 28 1.79 -27.33 8.46
CA LEU A 28 0.46 -26.69 8.50
C LEU A 28 -0.35 -27.03 7.26
N THR A 29 0.29 -27.02 6.09
CA THR A 29 -0.36 -27.30 4.80
C THR A 29 -0.96 -28.71 4.78
N ASN A 30 -0.23 -29.69 5.32
CA ASN A 30 -0.68 -31.09 5.38
C ASN A 30 -1.90 -31.30 6.31
N LYS A 31 -2.15 -30.36 7.22
CA LYS A 31 -3.35 -30.36 8.10
C LYS A 31 -4.55 -29.64 7.47
N GLY A 32 -4.36 -29.00 6.32
CA GLY A 32 -5.34 -28.11 5.70
C GLY A 32 -5.27 -26.70 6.30
N LEU A 33 -4.75 -25.76 5.51
CA LEU A 33 -4.57 -24.36 5.94
C LEU A 33 -5.90 -23.67 6.25
N VAL A 34 -5.92 -22.97 7.39
CA VAL A 34 -7.01 -22.10 7.80
C VAL A 34 -6.50 -20.68 8.08
N PRO A 35 -7.35 -19.63 8.02
CA PRO A 35 -6.91 -18.24 8.22
C PRO A 35 -6.13 -17.99 9.51
N GLY A 36 -6.43 -18.75 10.58
CA GLY A 36 -5.77 -18.67 11.89
C GLY A 36 -4.31 -19.11 11.89
N ASP A 37 -3.88 -19.92 10.92
CA ASP A 37 -2.51 -20.43 10.84
C ASP A 37 -1.48 -19.31 10.64
N TRP A 38 -1.90 -18.18 10.08
CA TRP A 38 -1.07 -16.97 10.05
C TRP A 38 -0.59 -16.52 11.43
N ASN A 39 -1.38 -16.76 12.46
CA ASN A 39 -1.06 -16.39 13.83
C ASN A 39 -0.23 -17.44 14.59
N SER A 40 0.18 -18.52 13.90
CA SER A 40 1.02 -19.56 14.50
C SER A 40 2.30 -18.98 15.10
N GLN A 41 2.64 -19.44 16.30
CA GLN A 41 3.84 -19.08 17.04
C GLN A 41 4.98 -20.09 16.85
N LYS A 42 4.85 -21.06 15.93
CA LYS A 42 5.94 -21.96 15.59
C LYS A 42 7.15 -21.17 15.10
N ALA A 43 8.34 -21.53 15.56
CA ALA A 43 9.58 -20.81 15.27
C ALA A 43 9.78 -20.58 13.75
N GLY A 44 9.65 -21.61 12.90
CA GLY A 44 9.77 -21.47 11.44
C GLY A 44 8.72 -20.56 10.82
N ILE A 45 7.50 -20.51 11.36
CA ILE A 45 6.45 -19.57 10.88
C ILE A 45 6.74 -18.14 11.33
N THR A 46 7.22 -17.95 12.55
CA THR A 46 7.60 -16.63 13.05
C THR A 46 8.77 -16.07 12.25
N GLU A 47 9.81 -16.87 12.01
CA GLU A 47 10.97 -16.54 11.18
C GLU A 47 10.54 -16.17 9.75
N PHE A 48 9.72 -17.00 9.10
CA PHE A 48 9.15 -16.71 7.79
C PHE A 48 8.47 -15.33 7.75
N LYS A 49 7.62 -15.05 8.75
CA LYS A 49 6.91 -13.76 8.82
C LYS A 49 7.86 -12.57 8.97
N ASP A 50 8.96 -12.73 9.73
CA ASP A 50 9.91 -11.66 9.95
C ASP A 50 10.81 -11.47 8.72
N HIS A 51 11.32 -12.54 8.14
CA HIS A 51 12.16 -12.49 6.96
C HIS A 51 11.41 -11.94 5.73
N ILE A 52 10.17 -12.40 5.47
CA ILE A 52 9.40 -11.89 4.33
C ILE A 52 9.02 -10.42 4.51
N ARG A 53 8.79 -9.97 5.75
CA ARG A 53 8.56 -8.55 6.02
C ARG A 53 9.76 -7.70 5.65
N GLU A 54 10.95 -8.12 6.10
CA GLU A 54 12.21 -7.42 5.81
C GLU A 54 12.51 -7.47 4.31
N TYR A 55 12.38 -8.63 3.69
CA TYR A 55 12.58 -8.81 2.26
C TYR A 55 11.68 -7.87 1.44
N MET A 56 10.38 -7.91 1.66
CA MET A 56 9.42 -7.07 0.93
C MET A 56 9.61 -5.58 1.21
N TYR A 57 10.06 -5.21 2.41
CA TYR A 57 10.38 -3.83 2.73
C TYR A 57 11.44 -3.26 1.77
N TYR A 58 12.53 -3.99 1.54
CA TYR A 58 13.61 -3.56 0.65
C TYR A 58 13.22 -3.69 -0.83
N GLU A 59 12.62 -4.80 -1.24
CA GLU A 59 12.18 -5.00 -2.63
C GLU A 59 11.14 -3.97 -3.08
N GLN A 60 10.40 -3.40 -2.13
CA GLN A 60 9.44 -2.32 -2.39
C GLN A 60 10.03 -0.92 -2.18
N ASN A 61 11.35 -0.76 -2.16
CA ASN A 61 12.01 0.53 -1.93
C ASN A 61 11.50 1.25 -0.68
N CYS A 62 11.29 0.50 0.41
CA CYS A 62 10.76 1.01 1.68
C CYS A 62 9.38 1.69 1.55
N ARG A 63 8.56 1.32 0.58
CA ARG A 63 7.29 1.98 0.28
C ARG A 63 6.10 1.03 0.41
N CYS A 64 4.95 1.60 0.77
CA CYS A 64 3.68 0.88 0.76
C CYS A 64 3.34 0.40 -0.66
N ALA A 65 2.95 -0.87 -0.81
CA ALA A 65 2.56 -1.46 -2.09
C ALA A 65 1.45 -0.67 -2.82
N TYR A 66 0.54 -0.06 -2.06
CA TYR A 66 -0.66 0.58 -2.61
C TYR A 66 -0.56 2.11 -2.73
N CYS A 67 -0.16 2.82 -1.69
CA CYS A 67 -0.10 4.29 -1.75
C CYS A 67 1.27 4.87 -2.05
N ARG A 68 2.29 4.03 -2.15
CA ARG A 68 3.68 4.44 -2.44
C ARG A 68 4.27 5.49 -1.48
N ILE A 69 3.66 5.70 -0.32
CA ILE A 69 4.30 6.48 0.74
C ILE A 69 5.48 5.69 1.29
N GLU A 70 6.57 6.39 1.52
CA GLU A 70 7.74 5.86 2.19
C GLU A 70 7.41 5.51 3.64
N LEU A 71 7.86 4.35 4.08
CA LEU A 71 7.62 3.82 5.42
C LEU A 71 8.96 3.71 6.14
N PRO A 72 9.24 4.60 7.14
CA PRO A 72 10.51 4.57 7.86
C PRO A 72 10.70 3.27 8.63
N ILE A 73 11.90 2.69 8.59
CA ILE A 73 12.27 1.47 9.32
C ILE A 73 11.96 1.60 10.83
N ALA A 74 12.29 2.74 11.41
CA ALA A 74 12.21 2.98 12.86
C ALA A 74 10.78 2.94 13.42
N CYS A 75 9.76 3.04 12.58
CA CYS A 75 8.39 3.30 13.04
C CYS A 75 7.46 2.10 13.00
N CYS A 76 7.89 0.92 12.54
CA CYS A 76 7.08 -0.32 12.45
C CYS A 76 5.69 -0.15 11.79
N PHE A 77 5.43 0.95 11.08
CA PHE A 77 4.12 1.29 10.49
C PHE A 77 3.74 0.46 9.27
N GLY A 78 4.65 -0.38 8.76
CA GLY A 78 4.35 -1.27 7.67
C GLY A 78 3.95 -2.67 8.16
N GLN A 79 2.96 -3.22 7.51
CA GLN A 79 2.39 -4.52 7.83
C GLN A 79 2.60 -5.50 6.68
N ARG A 80 2.72 -6.79 7.03
CA ARG A 80 2.61 -7.88 6.07
C ARG A 80 1.16 -7.95 5.61
N GLU A 81 0.96 -7.76 4.34
CA GLU A 81 -0.36 -7.72 3.72
C GLU A 81 -0.52 -8.89 2.76
N HIS A 82 -1.67 -9.57 2.81
CA HIS A 82 -2.06 -10.59 1.85
C HIS A 82 -2.77 -9.94 0.67
N ILE A 83 -2.13 -9.94 -0.52
CA ILE A 83 -2.72 -9.36 -1.74
C ILE A 83 -4.09 -9.98 -2.00
N VAL A 84 -4.15 -11.30 -2.06
CA VAL A 84 -5.41 -12.07 -2.06
C VAL A 84 -5.76 -12.43 -0.62
N PRO A 85 -6.96 -12.10 -0.13
CA PRO A 85 -7.30 -12.23 1.28
C PRO A 85 -7.15 -13.66 1.81
N LYS A 86 -6.49 -13.80 2.96
CA LYS A 86 -6.32 -15.11 3.61
C LYS A 86 -7.61 -15.73 4.09
N VAL A 87 -8.66 -14.93 4.34
CA VAL A 87 -9.94 -15.43 4.85
C VAL A 87 -10.66 -16.22 3.76
N SER A 88 -10.72 -15.70 2.55
CA SER A 88 -11.34 -16.37 1.40
C SER A 88 -10.41 -17.37 0.71
N HIS A 89 -9.09 -17.22 0.86
CA HIS A 89 -8.08 -18.04 0.19
C HIS A 89 -6.98 -18.53 1.13
N PRO A 90 -7.31 -19.34 2.15
CA PRO A 90 -6.34 -19.78 3.18
C PRO A 90 -5.18 -20.59 2.61
N LYS A 91 -5.37 -21.27 1.47
CA LYS A 91 -4.32 -22.05 0.81
C LYS A 91 -3.11 -21.22 0.36
N TRP A 92 -3.24 -19.88 0.24
CA TRP A 92 -2.17 -18.97 -0.17
C TRP A 92 -1.64 -18.09 0.96
N ILE A 93 -1.90 -18.49 2.19
CA ILE A 93 -1.52 -17.74 3.39
C ILE A 93 0.00 -17.55 3.52
N PHE A 94 0.76 -18.58 3.11
CA PHE A 94 2.22 -18.59 3.11
C PHE A 94 2.83 -18.55 1.70
N GLU A 95 2.02 -18.25 0.68
CA GLU A 95 2.52 -18.03 -0.68
C GLU A 95 3.29 -16.70 -0.74
N PRO A 96 4.63 -16.71 -0.98
CA PRO A 96 5.41 -15.47 -0.97
C PRO A 96 4.93 -14.42 -1.98
N ARG A 97 4.43 -14.85 -3.15
CA ARG A 97 3.85 -13.93 -4.15
C ARG A 97 2.53 -13.31 -3.73
N ASN A 98 1.91 -13.85 -2.70
CA ASN A 98 0.69 -13.30 -2.12
C ASN A 98 0.96 -12.29 -1.01
N LEU A 99 2.21 -12.05 -0.65
CA LEU A 99 2.58 -11.19 0.46
C LEU A 99 3.27 -9.93 -0.04
N CYS A 100 2.87 -8.80 0.50
CA CYS A 100 3.52 -7.53 0.25
C CYS A 100 3.62 -6.70 1.54
N PHE A 101 4.36 -5.60 1.47
CA PHE A 101 4.49 -4.64 2.56
C PHE A 101 3.57 -3.46 2.32
N ALA A 102 2.63 -3.20 3.24
CA ALA A 102 1.68 -2.12 3.13
C ALA A 102 1.65 -1.27 4.41
N CYS A 103 1.28 0.01 4.29
CA CYS A 103 1.01 0.82 5.47
C CYS A 103 -0.28 0.34 6.16
N GLU A 104 -0.36 0.57 7.46
CA GLU A 104 -1.52 0.18 8.27
C GLU A 104 -2.85 0.65 7.67
N LYS A 105 -2.92 1.89 7.18
CA LYS A 105 -4.15 2.44 6.60
C LYS A 105 -4.59 1.69 5.35
N CYS A 106 -3.67 1.46 4.39
CA CYS A 106 -4.02 0.74 3.18
C CYS A 106 -4.39 -0.71 3.47
N ASN A 107 -3.68 -1.38 4.38
CA ASN A 107 -3.99 -2.73 4.81
C ASN A 107 -5.38 -2.79 5.46
N ASN A 108 -5.69 -1.88 6.39
CA ASN A 108 -6.97 -1.83 7.08
C ASN A 108 -8.14 -1.52 6.12
N PHE A 109 -7.98 -0.61 5.17
CA PHE A 109 -9.04 -0.30 4.21
C PHE A 109 -9.28 -1.43 3.22
N LYS A 110 -8.20 -2.06 2.74
CA LYS A 110 -8.33 -3.20 1.82
C LYS A 110 -8.97 -4.41 2.52
N TRP A 111 -8.61 -4.65 3.79
CA TRP A 111 -9.20 -5.72 4.61
C TRP A 111 -9.30 -7.05 3.83
N ASP A 112 -10.50 -7.64 3.81
CA ASP A 112 -10.80 -8.93 3.16
C ASP A 112 -11.44 -8.77 1.77
N GLU A 113 -11.24 -7.60 1.10
CA GLU A 113 -11.80 -7.34 -0.22
C GLU A 113 -11.29 -8.36 -1.25
N GLU A 114 -12.21 -8.98 -2.00
CA GLU A 114 -11.85 -9.90 -3.07
C GLU A 114 -11.18 -9.13 -4.22
N VAL A 115 -9.99 -9.56 -4.57
CA VAL A 115 -9.15 -8.89 -5.57
C VAL A 115 -8.95 -9.71 -6.85
N LEU A 116 -9.47 -10.94 -6.88
CA LEU A 116 -9.40 -11.80 -8.06
C LEU A 116 -10.65 -11.68 -8.91
N LYS A 117 -10.49 -11.63 -10.23
CA LYS A 117 -11.63 -11.71 -11.16
C LYS A 117 -12.31 -13.08 -11.14
N LYS A 118 -11.57 -14.12 -10.76
CA LYS A 118 -12.06 -15.49 -10.60
C LYS A 118 -11.71 -15.99 -9.19
N PRO A 119 -12.59 -15.79 -8.20
CA PRO A 119 -12.34 -16.14 -6.81
C PRO A 119 -12.04 -17.62 -6.55
N HIS A 120 -12.49 -18.50 -7.45
CA HIS A 120 -12.30 -19.95 -7.30
C HIS A 120 -11.05 -20.50 -8.00
N ALA A 121 -10.05 -19.66 -8.26
CA ALA A 121 -8.79 -20.13 -8.85
C ALA A 121 -8.14 -21.23 -7.99
N VAL A 122 -7.69 -22.30 -8.63
CA VAL A 122 -7.08 -23.45 -7.95
C VAL A 122 -5.63 -23.14 -7.57
N ALA A 123 -4.85 -22.60 -8.50
CA ALA A 123 -3.47 -22.16 -8.27
C ALA A 123 -3.41 -20.64 -8.09
N TYR A 124 -2.37 -20.15 -7.39
CA TYR A 124 -2.11 -18.72 -7.28
C TYR A 124 -1.85 -18.13 -8.67
N PRO A 125 -2.58 -17.08 -9.09
CA PRO A 125 -2.45 -16.56 -10.43
C PRO A 125 -1.11 -15.84 -10.64
N THR A 126 -0.52 -16.03 -11.81
CA THR A 126 0.73 -15.38 -12.23
C THR A 126 0.55 -14.36 -13.35
N ASP A 127 -0.68 -14.15 -13.81
CA ASP A 127 -1.02 -13.15 -14.82
C ASP A 127 -1.66 -11.93 -14.13
N SER A 128 -1.12 -10.75 -14.41
CA SER A 128 -1.64 -9.46 -13.96
C SER A 128 -3.15 -9.31 -14.21
N LYS A 129 -3.64 -9.82 -15.35
CA LYS A 129 -5.06 -9.72 -15.72
C LYS A 129 -6.01 -10.48 -14.80
N ALA A 130 -5.52 -11.41 -13.98
CA ALA A 130 -6.31 -12.13 -13.00
C ALA A 130 -6.71 -11.26 -11.81
N PHE A 131 -5.95 -10.19 -11.55
CA PHE A 131 -6.14 -9.31 -10.40
C PHE A 131 -6.92 -8.05 -10.77
N MET A 132 -7.82 -7.63 -9.90
CA MET A 132 -8.50 -6.32 -9.95
C MET A 132 -7.67 -5.22 -9.30
N ILE A 133 -6.83 -5.55 -8.33
CA ILE A 133 -5.92 -4.64 -7.62
C ILE A 133 -4.52 -4.65 -8.27
N ILE A 134 -3.75 -3.57 -8.11
CA ILE A 134 -2.34 -3.53 -8.52
C ILE A 134 -1.55 -4.54 -7.67
N ASN A 135 -0.82 -5.42 -8.34
CA ASN A 135 0.02 -6.43 -7.73
C ASN A 135 1.50 -6.05 -7.90
N PRO A 136 2.27 -5.87 -6.83
CA PRO A 136 3.66 -5.38 -6.90
C PRO A 136 4.63 -6.31 -7.63
N PHE A 137 4.25 -7.58 -7.84
CA PHE A 137 5.04 -8.54 -8.62
C PHE A 137 4.74 -8.52 -10.12
N LEU A 138 3.58 -8.00 -10.53
CA LEU A 138 3.05 -8.19 -11.87
C LEU A 138 2.77 -6.88 -12.62
N ASP A 139 2.66 -5.77 -11.89
CA ASP A 139 2.19 -4.51 -12.44
C ASP A 139 3.19 -3.38 -12.24
N LYS A 140 3.47 -2.65 -13.31
CA LYS A 140 4.10 -1.35 -13.21
C LYS A 140 3.06 -0.34 -12.72
N TYR A 141 3.31 0.26 -11.55
CA TYR A 141 2.32 1.08 -10.85
C TYR A 141 1.86 2.28 -11.67
N SER A 142 2.80 2.98 -12.32
CA SER A 142 2.53 4.16 -13.15
C SER A 142 1.69 3.87 -14.40
N ASP A 143 1.56 2.61 -14.82
CA ASP A 143 0.66 2.25 -15.91
C ASP A 143 -0.81 2.30 -15.48
N HIS A 144 -1.08 2.19 -14.20
CA HIS A 144 -2.43 2.08 -13.64
C HIS A 144 -2.87 3.31 -12.85
N ILE A 145 -1.95 4.02 -12.19
CA ILE A 145 -2.24 5.18 -11.34
C ILE A 145 -1.23 6.28 -11.67
N GLU A 146 -1.71 7.50 -11.76
CA GLU A 146 -0.89 8.72 -11.75
C GLU A 146 -1.13 9.52 -10.48
N LEU A 147 -0.14 10.31 -10.08
CA LEU A 147 -0.25 11.26 -8.98
C LEU A 147 -0.37 12.68 -9.54
N LYS A 148 -1.60 13.16 -9.65
CA LYS A 148 -1.89 14.47 -10.19
C LYS A 148 -1.43 15.57 -9.24
N GLU A 149 -0.71 16.56 -9.74
CA GLU A 149 -0.13 17.64 -8.94
C GLU A 149 0.69 17.16 -7.73
N GLY A 150 1.24 15.94 -7.79
CA GLY A 150 1.99 15.34 -6.69
C GLY A 150 1.16 15.03 -5.43
N ILE A 151 -0.16 15.15 -5.46
CA ILE A 151 -1.04 15.06 -4.29
C ILE A 151 -2.13 14.03 -4.47
N ILE A 152 -2.76 13.93 -5.65
CA ILE A 152 -3.94 13.11 -5.87
C ILE A 152 -3.69 11.92 -6.77
N TYR A 153 -4.14 10.77 -6.31
CA TYR A 153 -4.16 9.54 -7.07
C TYR A 153 -5.32 9.53 -8.07
N VAL A 154 -4.99 9.34 -9.34
CA VAL A 154 -5.95 9.23 -10.43
C VAL A 154 -5.75 7.89 -11.14
N GLY A 155 -6.82 7.12 -11.24
CA GLY A 155 -6.82 5.83 -11.91
C GLY A 155 -6.77 6.00 -13.43
N LYS A 156 -5.70 5.49 -14.06
CA LYS A 156 -5.56 5.44 -15.53
C LYS A 156 -6.26 4.21 -16.13
N THR A 157 -6.50 3.20 -15.31
CA THR A 157 -7.15 1.94 -15.70
C THR A 157 -8.18 1.52 -14.66
N LYS A 158 -9.04 0.55 -15.03
CA LYS A 158 -9.99 -0.04 -14.08
C LYS A 158 -9.29 -0.66 -12.86
N LYS A 159 -8.10 -1.25 -13.05
CA LYS A 159 -7.29 -1.80 -11.97
C LYS A 159 -6.76 -0.68 -11.06
N GLY A 160 -6.28 0.41 -11.63
CA GLY A 160 -5.85 1.58 -10.87
C GLY A 160 -6.99 2.19 -10.06
N GLN A 161 -8.17 2.35 -10.68
CA GLN A 161 -9.35 2.87 -9.98
C GLN A 161 -9.78 1.94 -8.84
N PHE A 162 -9.85 0.63 -9.09
CA PHE A 162 -10.16 -0.36 -8.05
C PHE A 162 -9.16 -0.27 -6.87
N THR A 163 -7.87 -0.13 -7.16
CA THR A 163 -6.85 0.03 -6.10
C THR A 163 -7.08 1.30 -5.29
N ILE A 164 -7.41 2.42 -5.96
CA ILE A 164 -7.72 3.70 -5.29
C ILE A 164 -8.93 3.55 -4.37
N ASP A 165 -9.99 2.94 -4.86
CA ASP A 165 -11.24 2.79 -4.11
C ASP A 165 -11.06 1.84 -2.93
N THR A 166 -10.48 0.66 -3.17
CA THR A 166 -10.27 -0.37 -2.14
C THR A 166 -9.32 0.09 -1.03
N CYS A 167 -8.23 0.77 -1.37
CA CYS A 167 -7.25 1.26 -0.39
C CYS A 167 -7.52 2.70 0.09
N HIS A 168 -8.64 3.30 -0.31
CA HIS A 168 -9.04 4.67 0.00
C HIS A 168 -7.90 5.69 -0.25
N LEU A 169 -7.27 5.63 -1.44
CA LEU A 169 -6.14 6.51 -1.74
C LEU A 169 -6.55 7.98 -1.92
N TYR A 170 -7.85 8.28 -1.93
CA TYR A 170 -8.42 9.62 -1.91
C TYR A 170 -8.57 10.20 -0.49
N ARG A 171 -8.16 9.50 0.57
CA ARG A 171 -8.32 9.97 1.96
C ARG A 171 -7.56 11.28 2.20
N PRO A 172 -8.16 12.22 2.94
CA PRO A 172 -7.57 13.55 3.19
C PRO A 172 -6.19 13.51 3.84
N GLU A 173 -5.96 12.56 4.76
CA GLU A 173 -4.68 12.41 5.46
C GLU A 173 -3.54 12.13 4.48
N LEU A 174 -3.81 11.32 3.44
CA LEU A 174 -2.81 11.00 2.41
C LEU A 174 -2.49 12.22 1.54
N ALA A 175 -3.51 13.01 1.19
CA ALA A 175 -3.32 14.27 0.47
C ALA A 175 -2.49 15.27 1.29
N LEU A 176 -2.74 15.37 2.59
CA LEU A 176 -1.96 16.22 3.51
C LEU A 176 -0.50 15.77 3.62
N GLU A 177 -0.27 14.47 3.73
CA GLU A 177 1.09 13.90 3.79
C GLU A 177 1.88 14.23 2.51
N ARG A 178 1.24 14.09 1.36
CA ARG A 178 1.81 14.47 0.07
C ARG A 178 2.06 15.99 -0.03
N ALA A 179 1.10 16.80 0.39
CA ALA A 179 1.22 18.25 0.40
C ALA A 179 2.38 18.71 1.30
N LYS A 180 2.54 18.11 2.49
CA LYS A 180 3.64 18.41 3.40
C LYS A 180 5.01 18.14 2.77
N LYS A 181 5.18 17.01 2.11
CA LYS A 181 6.43 16.69 1.41
C LYS A 181 6.75 17.70 0.31
N ARG A 182 5.75 18.20 -0.41
CA ARG A 182 5.93 19.22 -1.45
C ARG A 182 6.34 20.59 -0.90
N MET A 183 5.98 20.93 0.33
CA MET A 183 6.40 22.21 0.96
C MET A 183 7.92 22.34 1.13
N GLU A 184 8.66 21.22 1.05
CA GLU A 184 10.12 21.23 1.04
C GLU A 184 10.69 21.90 -0.23
N THR A 185 9.93 21.92 -1.32
CA THR A 185 10.38 22.40 -2.64
C THR A 185 9.47 23.46 -3.26
N GLU A 186 8.27 23.67 -2.74
CA GLU A 186 7.26 24.57 -3.30
C GLU A 186 6.66 25.50 -2.25
N LYS A 187 6.17 26.65 -2.73
CA LYS A 187 5.50 27.62 -1.85
C LYS A 187 4.18 27.09 -1.32
N PRO A 188 3.90 27.26 -0.02
CA PRO A 188 2.65 26.79 0.60
C PRO A 188 1.38 27.30 -0.10
N GLU A 189 1.40 28.53 -0.64
CA GLU A 189 0.28 29.14 -1.34
C GLU A 189 -0.10 28.39 -2.62
N THR A 190 0.90 27.91 -3.38
CA THR A 190 0.69 27.09 -4.57
C THR A 190 0.04 25.76 -4.20
N ILE A 191 0.58 25.11 -3.17
CA ILE A 191 0.06 23.82 -2.67
C ILE A 191 -1.37 23.98 -2.14
N ARG A 192 -1.64 25.08 -1.42
CA ARG A 192 -2.98 25.39 -0.91
C ARG A 192 -4.01 25.50 -2.04
N THR A 193 -3.68 26.22 -3.10
CA THR A 193 -4.57 26.38 -4.26
C THR A 193 -4.87 25.03 -4.91
N GLN A 194 -3.86 24.20 -5.10
CA GLN A 194 -4.02 22.87 -5.65
C GLN A 194 -4.84 21.96 -4.71
N LEU A 195 -4.56 21.99 -3.40
CA LEU A 195 -5.32 21.21 -2.42
C LEU A 195 -6.81 21.61 -2.43
N LEU A 196 -7.13 22.89 -2.50
CA LEU A 196 -8.51 23.38 -2.61
C LEU A 196 -9.20 22.83 -3.86
N ALA A 197 -8.56 22.94 -5.02
CA ALA A 197 -9.10 22.42 -6.28
C ALA A 197 -9.37 20.90 -6.17
N LEU A 198 -8.49 20.19 -5.54
CA LEU A 198 -8.57 18.73 -5.36
C LEU A 198 -9.67 18.32 -4.38
N LEU A 199 -9.76 19.00 -3.24
CA LEU A 199 -10.83 18.74 -2.26
C LEU A 199 -12.22 19.01 -2.85
N SER A 200 -12.33 19.87 -3.87
CA SER A 200 -13.61 20.13 -4.53
C SER A 200 -14.15 18.93 -5.29
N ILE A 201 -13.28 18.05 -5.79
CA ILE A 201 -13.65 16.87 -6.60
C ILE A 201 -13.65 15.56 -5.80
N LEU A 202 -13.11 15.57 -4.58
CA LEU A 202 -13.08 14.35 -3.75
C LEU A 202 -14.46 14.01 -3.20
N PRO A 203 -14.82 12.72 -3.10
CA PRO A 203 -16.09 12.25 -2.55
C PRO A 203 -16.07 12.27 -1.01
N ILE A 204 -15.79 13.42 -0.42
CA ILE A 204 -15.76 13.63 1.03
C ILE A 204 -16.75 14.71 1.45
N SER A 205 -17.21 14.64 2.70
CA SER A 205 -18.14 15.65 3.24
C SER A 205 -17.51 17.04 3.33
N ASN A 206 -18.34 18.06 3.33
CA ASN A 206 -17.86 19.45 3.51
C ASN A 206 -17.11 19.62 4.84
N GLU A 207 -17.55 18.94 5.91
CA GLU A 207 -16.84 18.92 7.19
C GLU A 207 -15.42 18.32 7.03
N GLY A 208 -15.31 17.18 6.33
CA GLY A 208 -14.02 16.56 6.03
C GLY A 208 -13.11 17.47 5.21
N LYS A 209 -13.65 18.19 4.21
CA LYS A 209 -12.90 19.18 3.42
C LYS A 209 -12.37 20.32 4.29
N ASN A 210 -13.23 20.92 5.12
CA ASN A 210 -12.86 22.01 6.01
C ASN A 210 -11.79 21.59 7.01
N LYS A 211 -11.97 20.43 7.66
CA LYS A 211 -10.99 19.88 8.60
C LYS A 211 -9.62 19.62 7.94
N THR A 212 -9.63 19.17 6.68
CA THR A 212 -8.39 18.98 5.91
C THR A 212 -7.68 20.31 5.67
N LEU A 213 -8.41 21.35 5.29
CA LEU A 213 -7.85 22.69 5.10
C LEU A 213 -7.31 23.28 6.40
N GLU A 214 -8.04 23.17 7.50
CA GLU A 214 -7.57 23.61 8.82
C GLU A 214 -6.27 22.90 9.23
N ASN A 215 -6.19 21.61 8.99
CA ASN A 215 -4.98 20.85 9.27
C ASN A 215 -3.81 21.28 8.37
N PHE A 216 -4.09 21.57 7.10
CA PHE A 216 -3.07 22.11 6.18
C PHE A 216 -2.55 23.46 6.66
N GLU A 217 -3.43 24.40 7.06
CA GLU A 217 -3.01 25.72 7.59
C GLU A 217 -2.13 25.58 8.84
N LYS A 218 -2.47 24.67 9.75
CA LYS A 218 -1.61 24.36 10.93
C LYS A 218 -0.22 23.85 10.53
N ILE A 219 -0.15 23.00 9.50
CA ILE A 219 1.11 22.50 8.96
C ILE A 219 1.93 23.66 8.36
N VAL A 220 1.29 24.54 7.58
CA VAL A 220 1.95 25.71 7.00
C VAL A 220 2.48 26.67 8.07
N GLU A 221 1.70 26.93 9.12
CA GLU A 221 2.15 27.76 10.25
C GLU A 221 3.37 27.18 10.95
N LYS A 222 3.36 25.86 11.20
CA LYS A 222 4.49 25.17 11.79
C LYS A 222 5.72 25.26 10.89
N TYR A 223 5.57 24.97 9.60
CA TYR A 223 6.64 25.08 8.62
C TYR A 223 7.25 26.49 8.57
N LYS A 224 6.41 27.54 8.55
CA LYS A 224 6.88 28.93 8.56
C LYS A 224 7.65 29.29 9.83
N LYS A 225 7.31 28.71 10.99
CA LYS A 225 8.04 28.93 12.25
C LYS A 225 9.41 28.25 12.24
N GLU A 226 9.48 27.04 11.70
CA GLU A 226 10.71 26.24 11.63
C GLU A 226 11.73 26.77 10.59
N HIS A 227 11.26 27.48 9.55
CA HIS A 227 12.09 27.99 8.44
C HIS A 227 12.19 29.51 8.38
N LYS A 228 11.77 30.21 9.44
CA LYS A 228 11.95 31.67 9.63
C LYS A 228 13.22 31.97 10.46
N ALA A 229 14.30 31.25 10.21
CA ALA A 229 15.61 31.57 10.75
C ALA A 229 16.51 32.17 9.66
#